data_8ee524b2b0c9b0657464c00124495aef
#
_entry.id   8ee524b2b0c9b0657464c00124495aef
#
_cell.length_a   1.000
_cell.length_b   1.000
_cell.length_c   1.000
_cell.angle_alpha   90.00
_cell.angle_beta   90.00
_cell.angle_gamma   90.00
#
_symmetry.space_group_name_H-M   'P 1'
#
loop_
_entity.id
_entity.type
_entity.pdbx_description
1 polymer ?
#
loop_
_entity_poly.entity_id
_entity_poly.type
_entity_poly.pdbx_seq_one_letter_code
_entity_poly.pdbx_strand_id
1 'polypeptide(L)'
;MTGRGRAEVALALVDSVDGLGPDWLARVEAAQRAHPAEPAVQAAVGAVLAERQLWGKARRPLEMAAKDPQLQGRARRQAWRALARLATEEGDDARALECLRLAAAQD
;
A
#
# COMPACT_ATOMS: atom_id res chain seq x y z
N MET A 1 21.59 8.80 5.11
CA MET A 1 20.72 9.97 5.01
C MET A 1 19.95 10.02 3.72
N THR A 2 20.64 9.81 2.63
CA THR A 2 20.03 9.94 1.30
C THR A 2 18.86 9.01 1.04
N GLY A 3 18.95 7.73 1.45
CA GLY A 3 17.87 6.79 1.21
C GLY A 3 16.58 7.15 1.92
N ARG A 4 16.68 7.67 3.13
CA ARG A 4 15.55 8.07 3.93
C ARG A 4 14.83 9.27 3.31
N GLY A 5 15.60 10.26 2.87
CA GLY A 5 15.02 11.42 2.20
C GLY A 5 14.34 11.05 0.90
N ARG A 6 14.90 10.09 0.16
CA ARG A 6 14.28 9.61 -1.08
C ARG A 6 12.96 8.91 -0.83
N ALA A 7 12.90 8.10 0.23
CA ALA A 7 11.65 7.42 0.57
C ALA A 7 10.58 8.44 0.97
N GLU A 8 10.93 9.47 1.72
CA GLU A 8 9.99 10.52 2.09
C GLU A 8 9.46 11.28 0.87
N VAL A 9 10.32 11.55 -0.11
CA VAL A 9 9.90 12.19 -1.36
C VAL A 9 8.94 11.28 -2.13
N ALA A 10 9.24 9.99 -2.20
CA ALA A 10 8.37 9.03 -2.87
C ALA A 10 7.01 8.94 -2.19
N LEU A 11 6.98 8.93 -0.85
CA LEU A 11 5.73 8.91 -0.10
C LEU A 11 4.91 10.17 -0.34
N ALA A 12 5.56 11.32 -0.38
CA ALA A 12 4.89 12.58 -0.66
C ALA A 12 4.27 12.59 -2.06
N LEU A 13 4.96 12.01 -3.05
CA LEU A 13 4.43 11.90 -4.40
C LEU A 13 3.20 11.01 -4.45
N VAL A 14 3.23 9.88 -3.73
CA VAL A 14 2.10 8.96 -3.67
C VAL A 14 0.92 9.62 -2.97
N ASP A 15 1.16 10.32 -1.87
CA ASP A 15 0.11 11.01 -1.13
C ASP A 15 -0.54 12.14 -1.96
N SER A 16 0.19 12.70 -2.90
CA SER A 16 -0.27 13.79 -3.74
C SER A 16 -0.78 13.30 -5.10
N VAL A 17 -1.11 12.02 -5.21
CA VAL A 17 -1.45 11.39 -6.49
C VAL A 17 -2.58 12.12 -7.23
N ASP A 18 -3.55 12.66 -6.50
CA ASP A 18 -4.66 13.36 -7.13
C ASP A 18 -4.23 14.62 -7.88
N GLY A 19 -3.10 15.20 -7.52
CA GLY A 19 -2.53 16.35 -8.19
C GLY A 19 -1.62 16.03 -9.36
N LEU A 20 -1.37 14.74 -9.63
CA LEU A 20 -0.44 14.32 -10.68
C LEU A 20 -1.09 14.22 -12.07
N GLY A 21 -2.41 14.37 -12.15
CA GLY A 21 -3.13 14.29 -13.41
C GLY A 21 -3.07 12.89 -14.04
N PRO A 22 -3.13 12.80 -15.37
CA PRO A 22 -3.18 11.51 -16.05
C PRO A 22 -1.91 10.66 -15.90
N ASP A 23 -0.82 11.25 -15.44
CA ASP A 23 0.45 10.53 -15.26
C ASP A 23 0.59 9.88 -13.88
N TRP A 24 -0.45 9.94 -13.06
CA TRP A 24 -0.37 9.47 -11.68
C TRP A 24 0.11 8.02 -11.57
N LEU A 25 -0.38 7.14 -12.42
CA LEU A 25 -0.02 5.73 -12.36
C LEU A 25 1.46 5.51 -12.65
N ALA A 26 1.96 6.16 -13.69
CA ALA A 26 3.37 6.05 -14.05
C ALA A 26 4.27 6.52 -12.90
N ARG A 27 3.88 7.60 -12.22
CA ARG A 27 4.66 8.13 -11.10
C ARG A 27 4.59 7.23 -9.87
N VAL A 28 3.43 6.66 -9.59
CA VAL A 28 3.27 5.71 -8.50
C VAL A 28 4.10 4.45 -8.75
N GLU A 29 4.06 3.93 -9.96
CA GLU A 29 4.84 2.76 -10.33
C GLU A 29 6.35 3.05 -10.29
N ALA A 30 6.75 4.27 -10.66
CA ALA A 30 8.15 4.68 -10.54
C ALA A 30 8.62 4.70 -9.09
N ALA A 31 7.78 5.21 -8.18
CA ALA A 31 8.09 5.19 -6.75
C ALA A 31 8.23 3.76 -6.24
N GLN A 32 7.35 2.86 -6.66
CA GLN A 32 7.41 1.45 -6.29
C GLN A 32 8.72 0.80 -6.73
N ARG A 33 9.14 1.06 -7.96
CA ARG A 33 10.38 0.48 -8.49
C ARG A 33 11.62 1.08 -7.84
N ALA A 34 11.57 2.35 -7.47
CA ALA A 34 12.70 3.03 -6.85
C ALA A 34 12.94 2.56 -5.41
N HIS A 35 11.90 2.09 -4.73
CA HIS A 35 11.97 1.71 -3.32
C HIS A 35 11.32 0.35 -3.07
N PRO A 36 11.80 -0.72 -3.74
CA PRO A 36 11.12 -2.01 -3.69
C PRO A 36 11.15 -2.69 -2.31
N ALA A 37 12.11 -2.33 -1.47
CA ALA A 37 12.26 -2.93 -0.14
C ALA A 37 11.75 -2.03 0.99
N GLU A 38 11.16 -0.88 0.68
CA GLU A 38 10.66 0.06 1.69
C GLU A 38 9.18 -0.24 1.97
N PRO A 39 8.85 -0.85 3.12
CA PRO A 39 7.47 -1.25 3.37
C PRO A 39 6.49 -0.07 3.42
N ALA A 40 6.92 1.09 3.91
CA ALA A 40 6.06 2.25 3.94
C ALA A 40 5.69 2.73 2.53
N VAL A 41 6.64 2.69 1.60
CA VAL A 41 6.38 3.04 0.20
C VAL A 41 5.45 2.03 -0.44
N GLN A 42 5.70 0.74 -0.21
CA GLN A 42 4.85 -0.30 -0.77
C GLN A 42 3.41 -0.22 -0.24
N ALA A 43 3.25 0.08 1.05
CA ALA A 43 1.94 0.26 1.64
C ALA A 43 1.19 1.44 1.00
N ALA A 44 1.88 2.57 0.82
CA ALA A 44 1.28 3.75 0.21
C ALA A 44 0.90 3.51 -1.25
N VAL A 45 1.80 2.88 -2.01
CA VAL A 45 1.55 2.52 -3.41
C VAL A 45 0.34 1.59 -3.50
N GLY A 46 0.32 0.55 -2.68
CA GLY A 46 -0.77 -0.41 -2.68
C GLY A 46 -2.11 0.24 -2.32
N ALA A 47 -2.11 1.13 -1.35
CA ALA A 47 -3.32 1.83 -0.93
C ALA A 47 -3.90 2.69 -2.04
N VAL A 48 -3.05 3.43 -2.76
CA VAL A 48 -3.49 4.26 -3.89
C VAL A 48 -4.05 3.39 -5.01
N LEU A 49 -3.36 2.29 -5.34
CA LEU A 49 -3.82 1.39 -6.38
C LEU A 49 -5.17 0.77 -6.02
N ALA A 50 -5.34 0.36 -4.77
CA ALA A 50 -6.61 -0.20 -4.30
C ALA A 50 -7.73 0.84 -4.34
N GLU A 51 -7.44 2.06 -3.93
CA GLU A 51 -8.41 3.15 -3.98
C GLU A 51 -8.90 3.43 -5.39
N ARG A 52 -8.01 3.27 -6.37
CA ARG A 52 -8.33 3.41 -7.78
C ARG A 52 -8.86 2.13 -8.41
N GLN A 53 -9.12 1.12 -7.59
CA GLN A 53 -9.70 -0.16 -8.00
C GLN A 53 -8.81 -0.98 -8.94
N LEU A 54 -7.51 -0.75 -8.88
CA LEU A 54 -6.53 -1.56 -9.61
C LEU A 54 -6.08 -2.72 -8.72
N TRP A 55 -7.01 -3.61 -8.44
CA TRP A 55 -6.84 -4.68 -7.45
C TRP A 55 -5.67 -5.60 -7.76
N GLY A 56 -5.51 -5.97 -9.02
CA GLY A 56 -4.40 -6.84 -9.43
C GLY A 56 -3.03 -6.23 -9.19
N LYS A 57 -2.90 -4.92 -9.39
CA LYS A 57 -1.65 -4.21 -9.17
C LYS A 57 -1.41 -3.90 -7.69
N ALA A 58 -2.48 -3.80 -6.91
CA ALA A 58 -2.40 -3.45 -5.49
C ALA A 58 -1.97 -4.63 -4.61
N ARG A 59 -2.30 -5.86 -5.01
CA ARG A 59 -2.11 -7.04 -4.16
C ARG A 59 -0.67 -7.19 -3.68
N ARG A 60 0.28 -7.23 -4.59
CA ARG A 60 1.66 -7.54 -4.24
C ARG A 60 2.29 -6.52 -3.30
N PRO A 61 2.23 -5.22 -3.58
CA PRO A 61 2.81 -4.24 -2.65
C PRO A 61 2.12 -4.24 -1.29
N LEU A 62 0.80 -4.46 -1.24
CA LEU A 62 0.09 -4.52 0.04
C LEU A 62 0.51 -5.74 0.84
N GLU A 63 0.64 -6.90 0.21
CA GLU A 63 1.05 -8.11 0.92
C GLU A 63 2.48 -8.00 1.43
N MET A 64 3.39 -7.48 0.63
CA MET A 64 4.76 -7.24 1.07
C MET A 64 4.79 -6.33 2.29
N ALA A 65 4.08 -5.22 2.23
CA ALA A 65 4.07 -4.24 3.31
C ALA A 65 3.44 -4.80 4.58
N ALA A 66 2.29 -5.43 4.45
CA ALA A 66 1.55 -5.93 5.62
C ALA A 66 2.32 -7.01 6.37
N LYS A 67 3.11 -7.79 5.68
CA LYS A 67 3.90 -8.89 6.28
C LYS A 67 5.28 -8.47 6.74
N ASP A 68 5.71 -7.26 6.40
CA ASP A 68 7.03 -6.79 6.79
C ASP A 68 7.03 -6.38 8.26
N PRO A 69 7.91 -6.98 9.09
CA PRO A 69 7.94 -6.65 10.52
C PRO A 69 8.36 -5.22 10.82
N GLN A 70 8.97 -4.52 9.88
CA GLN A 70 9.34 -3.12 10.06
C GLN A 70 8.15 -2.19 9.94
N LEU A 71 7.08 -2.61 9.28
CA LEU A 71 5.87 -1.80 9.18
C LEU A 71 4.98 -2.09 10.36
N GLN A 72 4.66 -1.07 11.16
CA GLN A 72 3.89 -1.26 12.39
C GLN A 72 2.81 -0.21 12.53
N GLY A 73 1.93 -0.43 13.50
CA GLY A 73 0.92 0.53 13.92
C GLY A 73 -0.06 0.87 12.81
N ARG A 74 -0.30 2.15 12.64
CA ARG A 74 -1.32 2.65 11.73
C ARG A 74 -1.08 2.25 10.27
N ALA A 75 0.16 2.29 9.83
CA ALA A 75 0.49 1.96 8.44
C ALA A 75 0.22 0.49 8.16
N ARG A 76 0.56 -0.40 9.10
CA ARG A 76 0.29 -1.83 8.95
C ARG A 76 -1.21 -2.11 8.96
N ARG A 77 -1.93 -1.43 9.84
CA ARG A 77 -3.39 -1.55 9.89
C ARG A 77 -4.02 -1.15 8.57
N GLN A 78 -3.57 -0.04 7.98
CA GLN A 78 -4.09 0.42 6.71
C GLN A 78 -3.82 -0.59 5.58
N ALA A 79 -2.64 -1.21 5.59
CA ALA A 79 -2.30 -2.23 4.60
C ALA A 79 -3.24 -3.43 4.71
N TRP A 80 -3.51 -3.92 5.94
CA TRP A 80 -4.45 -5.02 6.13
C TRP A 80 -5.87 -4.65 5.74
N ARG A 81 -6.29 -3.42 6.01
CA ARG A 81 -7.62 -2.95 5.60
C ARG A 81 -7.76 -2.91 4.09
N ALA A 82 -6.73 -2.45 3.40
CA ALA A 82 -6.74 -2.43 1.94
C ALA A 82 -6.80 -3.85 1.37
N LEU A 83 -6.08 -4.79 1.98
CA LEU A 83 -6.14 -6.20 1.57
C LEU A 83 -7.52 -6.80 1.83
N ALA A 84 -8.19 -6.38 2.91
CA ALA A 84 -9.55 -6.82 3.18
C ALA A 84 -10.50 -6.36 2.07
N ARG A 85 -10.38 -5.10 1.64
CA ARG A 85 -11.20 -4.59 0.53
C ARG A 85 -10.95 -5.37 -0.74
N LEU A 86 -9.68 -5.66 -1.02
CA LEU A 86 -9.29 -6.44 -2.18
C LEU A 86 -9.92 -7.83 -2.14
N ALA A 87 -9.85 -8.49 -0.99
CA ALA A 87 -10.46 -9.82 -0.82
C ALA A 87 -11.97 -9.76 -1.04
N THR A 88 -12.63 -8.74 -0.52
CA THR A 88 -14.07 -8.56 -0.72
C THR A 88 -14.40 -8.41 -2.21
N GLU A 89 -13.61 -7.64 -2.93
CA GLU A 89 -13.82 -7.45 -4.37
C GLU A 89 -13.61 -8.74 -5.16
N GLU A 90 -12.79 -9.65 -4.63
CA GLU A 90 -12.56 -10.94 -5.25
C GLU A 90 -13.57 -12.00 -4.81
N GLY A 91 -14.49 -11.64 -3.93
CA GLY A 91 -15.48 -12.57 -3.41
C GLY A 91 -14.95 -13.51 -2.35
N ASP A 92 -13.77 -13.23 -1.78
CA ASP A 92 -13.16 -14.06 -0.75
C ASP A 92 -13.48 -13.49 0.65
N ASP A 93 -14.67 -13.77 1.14
CA ASP A 93 -15.14 -13.21 2.40
C ASP A 93 -14.35 -13.72 3.60
N ALA A 94 -13.91 -14.98 3.56
CA ALA A 94 -13.09 -15.53 4.64
C ALA A 94 -11.75 -14.80 4.75
N ARG A 95 -11.11 -14.52 3.62
CA ARG A 95 -9.86 -13.78 3.60
C ARG A 95 -10.07 -12.35 4.05
N ALA A 96 -11.17 -11.72 3.62
CA ALA A 96 -11.50 -10.36 4.04
C ALA A 96 -11.62 -10.27 5.55
N LEU A 97 -12.32 -11.21 6.17
CA LEU A 97 -12.50 -11.24 7.62
C LEU A 97 -11.15 -11.43 8.34
N GLU A 98 -10.30 -12.32 7.83
CA GLU A 98 -8.98 -12.53 8.38
C GLU A 98 -8.15 -11.25 8.34
N CYS A 99 -8.16 -10.54 7.21
CA CYS A 99 -7.42 -9.29 7.06
C CYS A 99 -7.94 -8.21 8.02
N LEU A 100 -9.26 -8.14 8.23
CA LEU A 100 -9.83 -7.19 9.18
C LEU A 100 -9.43 -7.51 10.62
N ARG A 101 -9.33 -8.79 10.97
CA ARG A 101 -8.85 -9.19 12.29
C ARG A 101 -7.39 -8.80 12.48
N LEU A 102 -6.57 -8.99 11.47
CA LEU A 102 -5.17 -8.60 11.54
C LEU A 102 -5.02 -7.08 11.64
N ALA A 103 -5.87 -6.32 10.94
CA ALA A 103 -5.88 -4.86 11.06
C ALA A 103 -6.24 -4.42 12.48
N ALA A 104 -7.25 -5.05 13.07
CA ALA A 104 -7.71 -4.71 14.42
C ALA A 104 -6.66 -5.03 15.49
N ALA A 105 -5.75 -5.97 15.22
CA ALA A 105 -4.70 -6.35 16.15
C ALA A 105 -3.53 -5.35 16.16
N GLN A 106 -3.50 -4.39 15.24
CA GLN A 106 -2.43 -3.39 15.18
C GLN A 106 -2.78 -2.19 16.05
N ASP A 107 -1.87 -1.82 16.91
CA ASP A 107 -2.05 -0.66 17.80
C ASP A 107 -1.38 0.60 17.26
#